data_bbc44fccb2001c4119d9f375799b40c0
#
_entry.id   bbc44fccb2001c4119d9f375799b40c0
#
_cell.length_a   1.000
_cell.length_b   1.000
_cell.length_c   1.000
_cell.angle_alpha   90.00
_cell.angle_beta   90.00
_cell.angle_gamma   90.00
#
_symmetry.space_group_name_H-M   'P 1'
#
loop_
_entity.id
_entity.type
_entity.pdbx_description
1 polymer ?
#
loop_
_entity_poly.entity_id
_entity_poly.type
_entity_poly.pdbx_seq_one_letter_code
_entity_poly.pdbx_strand_id
1 'polypeptide(L)'
;MIIERKRYIQQLLNSRHNGLLKIITGIRRCGKSFLLFNLFKRQLKLDGVDKEHIIEMAFDDFGNKVYRDPNKFYQYVKSLIKDGRMYYILLDEVQMLKDFEDVLNGLLHIPNADIYVTGSNAKFLSKDIITEFRGRGYQIHISPLSFSEFMSVYQGSQESGWVEYLQYGGLPPVILQPTDEDKIRVLKDLWQETYLIDILNRNRIKNNAELEELLCMLSSGIGGLVNPQKLSNTFKTNKNISIGSTTLKTYIDYCSDAFLIEEAKRYDVKGRKYISTPMKYYFTDLGLRNALINFRQIEKTHLMENAIYCELRRQGFNVDVGVVTVNGKDENGTSYRKQLEVDFVCNKGSRRCYIQSSLSLPSQDKIEQEINSLRRIDDGFERIVIVGESLISNRDANGILFMSIYDFMLNDL
;
A
#
# COMPACT_ATOMS: atom_id res chain seq x y z
N MET A 1 6.82 17.97 15.12
CA MET A 1 5.44 17.69 14.69
C MET A 1 5.23 16.18 14.81
N ILE A 2 4.12 15.71 15.41
CA ILE A 2 3.80 14.29 15.57
C ILE A 2 2.51 14.02 14.79
N ILE A 3 2.56 13.07 13.86
CA ILE A 3 1.40 12.62 13.11
C ILE A 3 0.86 11.36 13.78
N GLU A 4 -0.36 11.44 14.26
CA GLU A 4 -1.02 10.31 14.92
C GLU A 4 -1.45 9.27 13.89
N ARG A 5 -1.10 8.02 14.12
CA ARG A 5 -1.44 6.88 13.27
C ARG A 5 -2.54 6.04 13.95
N LYS A 6 -3.66 6.68 14.29
CA LYS A 6 -4.71 6.12 15.17
C LYS A 6 -5.18 4.73 14.76
N ARG A 7 -5.41 4.50 13.45
CA ARG A 7 -5.84 3.20 12.92
C ARG A 7 -4.84 2.10 13.26
N TYR A 8 -3.55 2.35 13.03
CA TYR A 8 -2.51 1.34 13.28
C TYR A 8 -2.27 1.12 14.77
N ILE A 9 -2.35 2.17 15.59
CA ILE A 9 -2.32 2.03 17.06
C ILE A 9 -3.47 1.15 17.52
N GLN A 10 -4.69 1.36 17.02
CA GLN A 10 -5.85 0.53 17.37
C GLN A 10 -5.65 -0.93 16.93
N GLN A 11 -5.08 -1.18 15.76
CA GLN A 11 -4.76 -2.55 15.31
C GLN A 11 -3.73 -3.23 16.21
N LEU A 12 -2.67 -2.50 16.63
CA LEU A 12 -1.69 -3.00 17.59
C LEU A 12 -2.32 -3.32 18.95
N LEU A 13 -3.19 -2.43 19.45
CA LEU A 13 -3.91 -2.63 20.71
C LEU A 13 -4.86 -3.83 20.64
N ASN A 14 -5.62 -3.97 19.57
CA ASN A 14 -6.56 -5.07 19.38
C ASN A 14 -5.87 -6.44 19.23
N SER A 15 -4.60 -6.44 18.82
CA SER A 15 -3.80 -7.67 18.67
C SER A 15 -2.99 -8.04 19.91
N ARG A 16 -3.04 -7.24 20.98
CA ARG A 16 -2.33 -7.53 22.24
C ARG A 16 -2.72 -8.89 22.81
N HIS A 17 -1.77 -9.58 23.38
CA HIS A 17 -1.95 -10.83 24.15
C HIS A 17 -2.65 -11.96 23.39
N ASN A 18 -2.62 -11.94 22.06
CA ASN A 18 -3.23 -12.99 21.23
C ASN A 18 -2.32 -14.20 20.99
N GLY A 19 -1.13 -14.22 21.62
CA GLY A 19 -0.15 -15.31 21.44
C GLY A 19 0.57 -15.34 20.10
N LEU A 20 0.33 -14.35 19.22
CA LEU A 20 0.92 -14.26 17.91
C LEU A 20 2.05 -13.22 17.87
N LEU A 21 3.03 -13.43 17.01
CA LEU A 21 4.05 -12.45 16.67
C LEU A 21 3.42 -11.34 15.82
N LYS A 22 3.49 -10.08 16.28
CA LYS A 22 3.00 -8.92 15.51
C LYS A 22 4.08 -8.46 14.56
N ILE A 23 3.82 -8.62 13.26
CA ILE A 23 4.77 -8.34 12.17
C ILE A 23 4.33 -7.05 11.48
N ILE A 24 5.08 -5.98 11.70
CA ILE A 24 4.81 -4.66 11.15
C ILE A 24 5.57 -4.53 9.83
N THR A 25 4.82 -4.53 8.73
CA THR A 25 5.36 -4.44 7.37
C THR A 25 4.99 -3.10 6.73
N GLY A 26 5.56 -2.81 5.58
CA GLY A 26 5.26 -1.62 4.80
C GLY A 26 6.48 -1.07 4.09
N ILE A 27 6.25 -0.19 3.13
CA ILE A 27 7.31 0.42 2.34
C ILE A 27 8.36 1.10 3.24
N ARG A 28 9.60 1.15 2.81
CA ARG A 28 10.67 1.81 3.56
C ARG A 28 10.33 3.28 3.79
N ARG A 29 10.70 3.85 4.96
CA ARG A 29 10.41 5.25 5.33
C ARG A 29 8.92 5.61 5.53
N CYS A 30 7.99 4.67 5.54
CA CYS A 30 6.57 4.95 5.86
C CYS A 30 6.28 5.16 7.35
N GLY A 31 7.30 5.06 8.23
CA GLY A 31 7.16 5.35 9.66
C GLY A 31 6.99 4.15 10.59
N LYS A 32 7.40 2.92 10.18
CA LYS A 32 7.29 1.69 11.01
C LYS A 32 7.96 1.84 12.38
N SER A 33 9.25 2.19 12.40
CA SER A 33 10.03 2.37 13.63
C SER A 33 9.42 3.46 14.53
N PHE A 34 8.97 4.57 13.93
CA PHE A 34 8.33 5.65 14.66
C PHE A 34 6.98 5.21 15.27
N LEU A 35 6.17 4.45 14.53
CA LEU A 35 4.94 3.89 15.05
C LEU A 35 5.22 3.00 16.27
N LEU A 36 6.22 2.11 16.18
CA LEU A 36 6.52 1.14 17.23
C LEU A 36 7.14 1.81 18.47
N PHE A 37 8.23 2.56 18.30
CA PHE A 37 9.02 3.09 19.41
C PHE A 37 8.52 4.41 20.00
N ASN A 38 7.73 5.18 19.21
CA ASN A 38 7.22 6.46 19.67
C ASN A 38 5.73 6.38 19.98
N LEU A 39 4.90 6.02 19.01
CA LEU A 39 3.44 6.10 19.19
C LEU A 39 2.90 4.93 20.01
N PHE A 40 3.22 3.69 19.66
CA PHE A 40 2.74 2.52 20.38
C PHE A 40 3.31 2.43 21.80
N LYS A 41 4.60 2.67 21.97
CA LYS A 41 5.25 2.76 23.28
C LYS A 41 4.61 3.84 24.17
N ARG A 42 4.30 5.02 23.61
CA ARG A 42 3.58 6.07 24.32
C ARG A 42 2.20 5.58 24.77
N GLN A 43 1.49 4.88 23.89
CA GLN A 43 0.18 4.33 24.21
C GLN A 43 0.25 3.26 25.32
N LEU A 44 1.22 2.35 25.28
CA LEU A 44 1.44 1.36 26.35
C LEU A 44 1.64 2.03 27.71
N LYS A 45 2.45 3.11 27.75
CA LYS A 45 2.64 3.89 29.00
C LYS A 45 1.36 4.57 29.48
N LEU A 46 0.53 5.11 28.57
CA LEU A 46 -0.78 5.68 28.91
C LEU A 46 -1.73 4.62 29.44
N ASP A 47 -1.62 3.39 28.97
CA ASP A 47 -2.38 2.23 29.46
C ASP A 47 -1.82 1.68 30.79
N GLY A 48 -0.82 2.32 31.40
CA GLY A 48 -0.26 1.95 32.70
C GLY A 48 0.84 0.90 32.66
N VAL A 49 1.44 0.61 31.49
CA VAL A 49 2.57 -0.32 31.40
C VAL A 49 3.84 0.35 31.91
N ASP A 50 4.47 -0.24 32.92
CA ASP A 50 5.73 0.24 33.50
C ASP A 50 6.87 0.17 32.46
N LYS A 51 7.82 1.08 32.58
CA LYS A 51 8.97 1.17 31.65
C LYS A 51 9.79 -0.14 31.59
N GLU A 52 9.93 -0.81 32.73
CA GLU A 52 10.68 -2.07 32.87
C GLU A 52 10.02 -3.24 32.12
N HIS A 53 8.73 -3.13 31.78
CA HIS A 53 7.96 -4.11 31.04
C HIS A 53 7.93 -3.82 29.52
N ILE A 54 8.68 -2.80 29.05
CA ILE A 54 8.83 -2.49 27.64
C ILE A 54 10.29 -2.69 27.27
N ILE A 55 10.58 -3.77 26.54
CA ILE A 55 11.92 -4.11 26.06
C ILE A 55 12.03 -3.64 24.60
N GLU A 56 12.98 -2.76 24.33
CA GLU A 56 13.19 -2.18 23.00
C GLU A 56 14.56 -2.56 22.45
N MET A 57 14.61 -2.90 21.16
CA MET A 57 15.87 -3.14 20.45
C MET A 57 15.76 -2.73 18.98
N ALA A 58 16.59 -1.77 18.56
CA ALA A 58 16.81 -1.43 17.16
C ALA A 58 18.10 -2.11 16.69
N PHE A 59 18.02 -3.07 15.80
CA PHE A 59 19.19 -3.85 15.37
C PHE A 59 20.06 -3.11 14.36
N ASP A 60 19.58 -2.02 13.75
CA ASP A 60 20.39 -1.14 12.91
C ASP A 60 21.27 -0.17 13.72
N ASP A 61 20.96 0.07 14.99
CA ASP A 61 21.81 0.86 15.88
C ASP A 61 23.15 0.15 16.11
N PHE A 62 24.24 0.91 15.93
CA PHE A 62 25.61 0.43 16.15
C PHE A 62 25.82 -0.05 17.59
N GLY A 63 25.25 0.63 18.57
CA GLY A 63 25.35 0.26 20.00
C GLY A 63 24.77 -1.11 20.30
N ASN A 64 23.81 -1.56 19.48
CA ASN A 64 23.14 -2.85 19.61
C ASN A 64 23.79 -3.97 18.78
N LYS A 65 24.90 -3.71 18.08
CA LYS A 65 25.57 -4.67 17.19
C LYS A 65 25.90 -6.00 17.87
N VAL A 66 26.23 -5.99 19.15
CA VAL A 66 26.53 -7.19 19.94
C VAL A 66 25.33 -8.15 20.05
N TYR A 67 24.13 -7.60 20.02
CA TYR A 67 22.87 -8.36 20.10
C TYR A 67 22.36 -8.86 18.73
N ARG A 68 23.11 -8.67 17.65
CA ARG A 68 22.85 -9.37 16.38
C ARG A 68 23.24 -10.85 16.45
N ASP A 69 23.94 -11.26 17.53
CA ASP A 69 24.17 -12.66 17.90
C ASP A 69 22.90 -13.22 18.56
N PRO A 70 22.33 -14.34 18.06
CA PRO A 70 21.07 -14.89 18.55
C PRO A 70 21.10 -15.28 20.02
N ASN A 71 22.18 -15.91 20.47
CA ASN A 71 22.30 -16.36 21.86
C ASN A 71 22.41 -15.20 22.83
N LYS A 72 23.23 -14.16 22.49
CA LYS A 72 23.38 -12.98 23.33
C LYS A 72 22.06 -12.22 23.44
N PHE A 73 21.34 -12.05 22.34
CA PHE A 73 20.06 -11.37 22.35
C PHE A 73 19.01 -12.13 23.16
N TYR A 74 18.89 -13.44 22.93
CA TYR A 74 17.91 -14.27 23.66
C TYR A 74 18.17 -14.24 25.17
N GLN A 75 19.44 -14.39 25.60
CA GLN A 75 19.80 -14.31 27.03
C GLN A 75 19.56 -12.89 27.59
N TYR A 76 19.85 -11.86 26.83
CA TYR A 76 19.56 -10.49 27.24
C TYR A 76 18.05 -10.27 27.52
N VAL A 77 17.19 -10.66 26.61
CA VAL A 77 15.74 -10.54 26.79
C VAL A 77 15.29 -11.33 28.03
N LYS A 78 15.75 -12.57 28.19
CA LYS A 78 15.44 -13.41 29.36
C LYS A 78 15.89 -12.78 30.69
N SER A 79 17.02 -12.09 30.69
CA SER A 79 17.54 -11.40 31.89
C SER A 79 16.71 -10.20 32.33
N LEU A 80 15.93 -9.62 31.39
CA LEU A 80 15.04 -8.48 31.65
C LEU A 80 13.67 -8.90 32.19
N ILE A 81 13.24 -10.12 31.91
CA ILE A 81 11.94 -10.67 32.37
C ILE A 81 12.13 -11.19 33.79
N LYS A 82 11.64 -10.42 34.79
CA LYS A 82 11.89 -10.65 36.22
C LYS A 82 10.66 -11.09 37.01
N ASP A 83 9.47 -10.85 36.51
CA ASP A 83 8.21 -11.15 37.18
C ASP A 83 7.19 -11.77 36.24
N GLY A 84 6.00 -12.10 36.72
CA GLY A 84 4.94 -12.73 35.94
C GLY A 84 4.03 -11.76 35.17
N ARG A 85 4.30 -10.44 35.22
CA ARG A 85 3.53 -9.46 34.45
C ARG A 85 3.90 -9.50 32.97
N MET A 86 3.05 -8.94 32.12
CA MET A 86 3.26 -8.94 30.69
C MET A 86 4.41 -8.01 30.27
N TYR A 87 5.32 -8.52 29.47
CA TYR A 87 6.41 -7.78 28.83
C TYR A 87 6.13 -7.55 27.36
N TYR A 88 6.29 -6.32 26.90
CA TYR A 88 6.14 -5.92 25.50
C TYR A 88 7.53 -5.81 24.87
N ILE A 89 7.83 -6.69 23.92
CA ILE A 89 9.13 -6.78 23.27
C ILE A 89 9.00 -6.12 21.89
N LEU A 90 9.60 -4.94 21.73
CA LEU A 90 9.54 -4.11 20.54
C LEU A 90 10.88 -4.19 19.81
N LEU A 91 10.89 -4.80 18.62
CA LEU A 91 12.12 -5.05 17.85
C LEU A 91 12.05 -4.37 16.47
N ASP A 92 13.04 -3.57 16.14
CA ASP A 92 13.15 -2.89 14.86
C ASP A 92 14.28 -3.49 14.00
N GLU A 93 14.04 -3.59 12.67
CA GLU A 93 14.96 -4.15 11.67
C GLU A 93 15.48 -5.55 12.06
N VAL A 94 14.56 -6.41 12.52
CA VAL A 94 14.89 -7.72 13.11
C VAL A 94 15.63 -8.66 12.16
N GLN A 95 15.57 -8.46 10.84
CA GLN A 95 16.35 -9.24 9.86
C GLN A 95 17.88 -9.03 9.98
N MET A 96 18.31 -8.04 10.74
CA MET A 96 19.74 -7.85 11.06
C MET A 96 20.21 -8.77 12.20
N LEU A 97 19.30 -9.37 12.96
CA LEU A 97 19.58 -10.43 13.91
C LEU A 97 19.80 -11.73 13.14
N LYS A 98 20.93 -12.39 13.40
CA LYS A 98 21.19 -13.70 12.78
C LYS A 98 20.20 -14.74 13.29
N ASP A 99 19.75 -15.64 12.41
CA ASP A 99 18.82 -16.72 12.74
C ASP A 99 17.56 -16.19 13.51
N PHE A 100 17.06 -15.00 13.10
CA PHE A 100 16.01 -14.26 13.82
C PHE A 100 14.71 -15.06 13.94
N GLU A 101 14.41 -15.92 12.96
CA GLU A 101 13.22 -16.77 12.95
C GLU A 101 13.22 -17.72 14.16
N ASP A 102 14.34 -18.38 14.42
CA ASP A 102 14.50 -19.30 15.56
C ASP A 102 14.43 -18.55 16.89
N VAL A 103 15.05 -17.37 16.95
CA VAL A 103 15.01 -16.53 18.16
C VAL A 103 13.59 -16.09 18.47
N LEU A 104 12.86 -15.59 17.47
CA LEU A 104 11.48 -15.14 17.66
C LEU A 104 10.55 -16.31 18.02
N ASN A 105 10.72 -17.46 17.42
CA ASN A 105 10.02 -18.66 17.82
C ASN A 105 10.34 -19.05 19.28
N GLY A 106 11.59 -18.93 19.70
CA GLY A 106 11.99 -19.13 21.11
C GLY A 106 11.34 -18.15 22.06
N LEU A 107 11.25 -16.87 21.69
CA LEU A 107 10.60 -15.83 22.48
C LEU A 107 9.08 -16.06 22.59
N LEU A 108 8.41 -16.57 21.55
CA LEU A 108 6.99 -16.92 21.60
C LEU A 108 6.64 -18.01 22.62
N HIS A 109 7.61 -18.78 23.10
CA HIS A 109 7.41 -19.74 24.17
C HIS A 109 7.45 -19.13 25.57
N ILE A 110 7.72 -17.81 25.70
CA ILE A 110 7.67 -17.11 26.99
C ILE A 110 6.23 -16.63 27.23
N PRO A 111 5.49 -17.18 28.21
CA PRO A 111 4.04 -16.99 28.33
C PRO A 111 3.61 -15.54 28.58
N ASN A 112 4.47 -14.75 29.21
CA ASN A 112 4.22 -13.34 29.53
C ASN A 112 5.02 -12.38 28.63
N ALA A 113 5.33 -12.78 27.39
CA ALA A 113 5.97 -11.93 26.40
C ALA A 113 5.02 -11.68 25.21
N ASP A 114 4.84 -10.42 24.85
CA ASP A 114 4.07 -9.98 23.70
C ASP A 114 5.00 -9.28 22.72
N ILE A 115 5.17 -9.84 21.50
CA ILE A 115 6.29 -9.54 20.63
C ILE A 115 5.82 -8.77 19.40
N TYR A 116 6.49 -7.66 19.12
CA TYR A 116 6.25 -6.76 18.00
C TYR A 116 7.56 -6.55 17.24
N VAL A 117 7.54 -6.81 15.95
CA VAL A 117 8.73 -6.73 15.12
C VAL A 117 8.49 -5.89 13.88
N THR A 118 9.50 -5.14 13.48
CA THR A 118 9.51 -4.51 12.17
C THR A 118 10.64 -5.07 11.32
N GLY A 119 10.49 -4.93 10.02
CA GLY A 119 11.55 -5.16 9.06
C GLY A 119 11.23 -4.47 7.75
N SER A 120 12.26 -4.02 7.06
CA SER A 120 12.17 -3.34 5.77
C SER A 120 12.62 -4.23 4.60
N ASN A 121 13.06 -5.45 4.90
CA ASN A 121 13.57 -6.38 3.91
C ASN A 121 12.48 -7.35 3.46
N ALA A 122 12.53 -7.80 2.21
CA ALA A 122 11.58 -8.73 1.64
C ALA A 122 11.64 -10.16 2.20
N LYS A 123 12.75 -10.60 2.74
CA LYS A 123 12.71 -11.79 3.59
C LYS A 123 11.66 -11.64 4.70
N PHE A 124 11.51 -10.41 5.21
CA PHE A 124 10.52 -10.01 6.19
C PHE A 124 9.14 -9.73 5.60
N LEU A 125 9.06 -9.55 4.27
CA LEU A 125 7.86 -9.13 3.54
C LEU A 125 7.26 -10.29 2.73
N SER A 126 8.04 -11.35 2.51
CA SER A 126 7.59 -12.47 1.71
C SER A 126 6.52 -13.27 2.47
N LYS A 127 5.65 -13.89 1.71
CA LYS A 127 4.73 -14.94 2.18
C LYS A 127 5.47 -16.00 3.01
N ASP A 128 6.79 -16.07 2.88
CA ASP A 128 7.68 -17.01 3.55
C ASP A 128 7.72 -16.79 5.06
N ILE A 129 7.70 -15.55 5.58
CA ILE A 129 7.64 -15.31 7.03
C ILE A 129 6.33 -15.78 7.64
N ILE A 130 5.21 -15.48 7.00
CA ILE A 130 3.91 -16.00 7.49
C ILE A 130 3.94 -17.54 7.47
N THR A 131 4.61 -18.12 6.47
CA THR A 131 4.78 -19.57 6.33
C THR A 131 5.78 -20.11 7.35
N GLU A 132 6.88 -19.42 7.62
CA GLU A 132 7.91 -19.83 8.59
C GLU A 132 7.40 -19.80 10.03
N PHE A 133 6.62 -18.78 10.39
CA PHE A 133 5.95 -18.75 11.69
C PHE A 133 4.72 -19.67 11.76
N ARG A 134 4.44 -20.48 10.71
CA ARG A 134 3.43 -21.55 10.70
C ARG A 134 2.06 -21.09 11.26
N GLY A 135 1.59 -19.94 10.84
CA GLY A 135 0.33 -19.37 11.32
C GLY A 135 0.41 -18.64 12.68
N ARG A 136 1.61 -18.47 13.26
CA ARG A 136 1.82 -17.70 14.50
C ARG A 136 2.10 -16.21 14.27
N GLY A 137 2.06 -15.74 13.03
CA GLY A 137 2.26 -14.33 12.69
C GLY A 137 0.95 -13.58 12.50
N TYR A 138 0.87 -12.37 13.04
CA TYR A 138 -0.20 -11.39 12.81
C TYR A 138 0.38 -10.18 12.10
N GLN A 139 0.08 -10.03 10.82
CA GLN A 139 0.64 -8.96 9.99
C GLN A 139 -0.16 -7.66 10.14
N ILE A 140 0.55 -6.55 10.34
CA ILE A 140 0.02 -5.19 10.29
C ILE A 140 0.79 -4.45 9.20
N HIS A 141 0.13 -4.20 8.08
CA HIS A 141 0.74 -3.49 6.95
C HIS A 141 0.53 -1.98 7.09
N ILE A 142 1.63 -1.22 7.12
CA ILE A 142 1.63 0.23 7.25
C ILE A 142 1.87 0.87 5.89
N SER A 143 0.87 1.60 5.41
CA SER A 143 0.97 2.44 4.22
C SER A 143 1.65 3.78 4.52
N PRO A 144 2.10 4.53 3.53
CA PRO A 144 2.35 5.97 3.65
C PRO A 144 1.17 6.68 4.32
N LEU A 145 1.34 7.93 4.72
CA LEU A 145 0.25 8.69 5.36
C LEU A 145 -0.97 8.74 4.44
N SER A 146 -2.15 8.52 5.01
CA SER A 146 -3.40 8.78 4.30
C SER A 146 -3.59 10.29 4.08
N PHE A 147 -4.49 10.66 3.19
CA PHE A 147 -4.81 12.08 3.01
C PHE A 147 -5.30 12.73 4.31
N SER A 148 -6.12 12.03 5.11
CA SER A 148 -6.56 12.55 6.41
C SER A 148 -5.41 12.72 7.41
N GLU A 149 -4.44 11.81 7.45
CA GLU A 149 -3.23 11.93 8.27
C GLU A 149 -2.33 13.07 7.77
N PHE A 150 -2.20 13.25 6.46
CA PHE A 150 -1.51 14.37 5.84
C PHE A 150 -2.18 15.71 6.22
N MET A 151 -3.49 15.82 6.05
CA MET A 151 -4.25 17.03 6.39
C MET A 151 -4.19 17.39 7.88
N SER A 152 -3.95 16.43 8.77
CA SER A 152 -3.80 16.70 10.20
C SER A 152 -2.61 17.61 10.54
N VAL A 153 -1.67 17.76 9.62
CA VAL A 153 -0.46 18.59 9.78
C VAL A 153 -0.28 19.64 8.68
N TYR A 154 -1.08 19.56 7.64
CA TYR A 154 -1.06 20.51 6.53
C TYR A 154 -1.76 21.81 6.91
N GLN A 155 -1.17 22.96 6.51
CA GLN A 155 -1.67 24.28 6.90
C GLN A 155 -2.27 25.05 5.69
N GLY A 156 -3.10 24.38 4.92
CA GLY A 156 -3.78 24.96 3.78
C GLY A 156 -5.22 24.47 3.66
N SER A 157 -5.89 24.86 2.56
CA SER A 157 -7.22 24.33 2.26
C SER A 157 -7.16 22.85 1.85
N GLN A 158 -8.29 22.17 1.89
CA GLN A 158 -8.38 20.77 1.44
C GLN A 158 -7.99 20.62 -0.03
N GLU A 159 -8.39 21.58 -0.87
CA GLU A 159 -8.08 21.60 -2.30
C GLU A 159 -6.57 21.74 -2.56
N SER A 160 -5.91 22.67 -1.87
CA SER A 160 -4.46 22.82 -2.00
C SER A 160 -3.71 21.62 -1.43
N GLY A 161 -4.17 21.09 -0.30
CA GLY A 161 -3.63 19.86 0.29
C GLY A 161 -3.79 18.66 -0.63
N TRP A 162 -4.92 18.54 -1.33
CA TRP A 162 -5.14 17.48 -2.29
C TRP A 162 -4.18 17.55 -3.48
N VAL A 163 -3.97 18.72 -4.04
CA VAL A 163 -3.00 18.93 -5.12
C VAL A 163 -1.59 18.54 -4.66
N GLU A 164 -1.20 18.98 -3.47
CA GLU A 164 0.11 18.66 -2.90
C GLU A 164 0.27 17.17 -2.62
N TYR A 165 -0.74 16.52 -2.06
CA TYR A 165 -0.76 15.07 -1.79
C TYR A 165 -0.65 14.24 -3.07
N LEU A 166 -1.36 14.62 -4.14
CA LEU A 166 -1.23 13.97 -5.45
C LEU A 166 0.17 14.15 -6.05
N GLN A 167 0.83 15.28 -5.77
CA GLN A 167 2.14 15.60 -6.31
C GLN A 167 3.29 14.94 -5.54
N TYR A 168 3.26 14.99 -4.20
CA TYR A 168 4.40 14.58 -3.36
C TYR A 168 4.14 13.33 -2.53
N GLY A 169 2.92 12.79 -2.56
CA GLY A 169 2.57 11.55 -1.85
C GLY A 169 2.41 11.71 -0.35
N GLY A 170 2.49 10.58 0.35
CA GLY A 170 2.25 10.47 1.79
C GLY A 170 3.47 10.01 2.60
N LEU A 171 4.69 10.02 2.06
CA LEU A 171 5.87 9.62 2.83
C LEU A 171 6.24 10.67 3.89
N PRO A 172 6.33 10.30 5.19
CA PRO A 172 6.63 11.26 6.28
C PRO A 172 7.88 12.12 6.05
N PRO A 173 9.03 11.57 5.58
CA PRO A 173 10.22 12.39 5.35
C PRO A 173 10.03 13.47 4.27
N VAL A 174 9.11 13.29 3.36
CA VAL A 174 8.79 14.24 2.28
C VAL A 174 7.87 15.35 2.79
N ILE A 175 6.81 14.97 3.50
CA ILE A 175 5.81 15.93 4.03
C ILE A 175 6.44 16.91 5.03
N LEU A 176 7.47 16.49 5.74
CA LEU A 176 8.18 17.33 6.71
C LEU A 176 9.14 18.33 6.07
N GLN A 177 9.32 18.32 4.74
CA GLN A 177 10.18 19.28 4.05
C GLN A 177 9.47 20.61 3.83
N PRO A 178 10.17 21.74 4.03
CA PRO A 178 9.54 23.06 3.98
C PRO A 178 9.32 23.58 2.56
N THR A 179 10.09 23.14 1.57
CA THR A 179 10.01 23.63 0.18
C THR A 179 9.73 22.51 -0.81
N ASP A 180 9.20 22.85 -1.98
CA ASP A 180 8.95 21.91 -3.06
C ASP A 180 10.25 21.31 -3.60
N GLU A 181 11.33 22.10 -3.68
CA GLU A 181 12.65 21.64 -4.09
C GLU A 181 13.19 20.59 -3.13
N ASP A 182 13.03 20.78 -1.82
CA ASP A 182 13.45 19.79 -0.81
C ASP A 182 12.61 18.53 -0.89
N LYS A 183 11.31 18.62 -1.09
CA LYS A 183 10.42 17.45 -1.28
C LYS A 183 10.84 16.63 -2.50
N ILE A 184 11.09 17.31 -3.63
CA ILE A 184 11.55 16.68 -4.88
C ILE A 184 12.90 16.00 -4.66
N ARG A 185 13.85 16.67 -4.00
CA ARG A 185 15.17 16.12 -3.71
C ARG A 185 15.05 14.86 -2.86
N VAL A 186 14.32 14.91 -1.75
CA VAL A 186 14.14 13.76 -0.85
C VAL A 186 13.48 12.58 -1.57
N LEU A 187 12.48 12.83 -2.44
CA LEU A 187 11.84 11.78 -3.21
C LEU A 187 12.80 11.11 -4.20
N LYS A 188 13.65 11.90 -4.89
CA LYS A 188 14.65 11.38 -5.82
C LYS A 188 15.72 10.56 -5.09
N ASP A 189 16.23 11.08 -3.97
CA ASP A 189 17.22 10.39 -3.14
C ASP A 189 16.65 9.07 -2.58
N LEU A 190 15.42 9.09 -2.07
CA LEU A 190 14.73 7.88 -1.62
C LEU A 190 14.58 6.88 -2.76
N TRP A 191 14.24 7.34 -3.95
CA TRP A 191 14.11 6.46 -5.11
C TRP A 191 15.45 5.81 -5.46
N GLN A 192 16.48 6.60 -5.70
CA GLN A 192 17.78 6.11 -6.21
C GLN A 192 18.56 5.33 -5.16
N GLU A 193 18.70 5.89 -3.96
CA GLU A 193 19.59 5.36 -2.94
C GLU A 193 18.92 4.29 -2.06
N THR A 194 17.60 4.23 -2.05
CA THR A 194 16.87 3.31 -1.17
C THR A 194 16.15 2.22 -1.95
N TYR A 195 15.16 2.60 -2.75
CA TYR A 195 14.27 1.58 -3.35
C TYR A 195 14.94 0.80 -4.47
N LEU A 196 15.57 1.51 -5.40
CA LEU A 196 16.23 0.87 -6.53
C LEU A 196 17.36 -0.05 -6.07
N ILE A 197 18.24 0.45 -5.19
CA ILE A 197 19.37 -0.32 -4.65
C ILE A 197 18.87 -1.53 -3.84
N ASP A 198 17.85 -1.38 -3.02
CA ASP A 198 17.28 -2.49 -2.25
C ASP A 198 16.72 -3.59 -3.16
N ILE A 199 15.97 -3.24 -4.21
CA ILE A 199 15.42 -4.21 -5.16
C ILE A 199 16.53 -4.92 -5.93
N LEU A 200 17.52 -4.17 -6.44
CA LEU A 200 18.63 -4.70 -7.21
C LEU A 200 19.51 -5.66 -6.39
N ASN A 201 19.97 -5.21 -5.24
CA ASN A 201 20.87 -5.99 -4.38
C ASN A 201 20.22 -7.27 -3.88
N ARG A 202 18.96 -7.16 -3.48
CA ARG A 202 18.18 -8.25 -2.94
C ARG A 202 17.92 -9.35 -3.94
N ASN A 203 17.55 -8.98 -5.16
CA ASN A 203 17.19 -9.94 -6.20
C ASN A 203 18.37 -10.28 -7.12
N ARG A 204 19.57 -9.75 -6.82
CA ARG A 204 20.80 -9.93 -7.60
C ARG A 204 20.60 -9.58 -9.08
N ILE A 205 19.82 -8.52 -9.34
CA ILE A 205 19.56 -8.05 -10.68
C ILE A 205 20.83 -7.43 -11.25
N LYS A 206 21.30 -7.94 -12.39
CA LYS A 206 22.55 -7.46 -13.02
C LYS A 206 22.31 -6.26 -13.94
N ASN A 207 21.09 -6.08 -14.43
CA ASN A 207 20.76 -5.09 -15.46
C ASN A 207 19.80 -4.03 -14.89
N ASN A 208 20.36 -2.98 -14.31
CA ASN A 208 19.63 -1.90 -13.66
C ASN A 208 18.74 -1.14 -14.66
N ALA A 209 19.24 -0.91 -15.86
CA ALA A 209 18.55 -0.11 -16.88
C ALA A 209 17.20 -0.73 -17.30
N GLU A 210 17.09 -2.06 -17.35
CA GLU A 210 15.84 -2.73 -17.69
C GLU A 210 14.78 -2.55 -16.60
N LEU A 211 15.17 -2.63 -15.32
CA LEU A 211 14.26 -2.42 -14.20
C LEU A 211 13.80 -0.95 -14.11
N GLU A 212 14.72 -0.01 -14.29
CA GLU A 212 14.40 1.42 -14.29
C GLU A 212 13.43 1.78 -15.42
N GLU A 213 13.70 1.28 -16.63
CA GLU A 213 12.81 1.49 -17.78
C GLU A 213 11.42 0.88 -17.58
N LEU A 214 11.36 -0.35 -17.03
CA LEU A 214 10.08 -0.98 -16.67
C LEU A 214 9.29 -0.11 -15.69
N LEU A 215 9.95 0.42 -14.68
CA LEU A 215 9.30 1.27 -13.68
C LEU A 215 8.87 2.62 -14.27
N CYS A 216 9.65 3.20 -15.16
CA CYS A 216 9.22 4.38 -15.92
C CYS A 216 7.98 4.09 -16.78
N MET A 217 7.92 2.93 -17.44
CA MET A 217 6.74 2.53 -18.22
C MET A 217 5.51 2.33 -17.34
N LEU A 218 5.65 1.65 -16.19
CA LEU A 218 4.55 1.47 -15.24
C LEU A 218 4.08 2.80 -14.65
N SER A 219 5.02 3.71 -14.35
CA SER A 219 4.71 5.05 -13.83
C SER A 219 3.98 5.91 -14.85
N SER A 220 4.40 5.87 -16.12
CA SER A 220 3.76 6.60 -17.22
C SER A 220 2.40 6.02 -17.58
N GLY A 221 2.23 4.71 -17.43
CA GLY A 221 0.98 3.99 -17.70
C GLY A 221 0.08 3.77 -16.49
N ILE A 222 0.22 4.59 -15.43
CA ILE A 222 -0.59 4.47 -14.21
C ILE A 222 -2.09 4.51 -14.55
N GLY A 223 -2.89 3.66 -13.90
CA GLY A 223 -4.32 3.50 -14.21
C GLY A 223 -4.61 2.67 -15.48
N GLY A 224 -3.60 2.37 -16.29
CA GLY A 224 -3.73 1.56 -17.50
C GLY A 224 -3.56 0.06 -17.25
N LEU A 225 -4.11 -0.74 -18.17
CA LEU A 225 -3.96 -2.19 -18.16
C LEU A 225 -2.58 -2.61 -18.67
N VAL A 226 -1.85 -3.35 -17.87
CA VAL A 226 -0.50 -3.82 -18.13
C VAL A 226 -0.51 -5.28 -18.58
N ASN A 227 0.12 -5.55 -19.72
CA ASN A 227 0.36 -6.89 -20.24
C ASN A 227 1.86 -7.11 -20.44
N PRO A 228 2.50 -8.06 -19.71
CA PRO A 228 3.94 -8.29 -19.82
C PRO A 228 4.43 -8.61 -21.25
N GLN A 229 3.59 -9.27 -22.07
CA GLN A 229 3.95 -9.53 -23.48
C GLN A 229 3.96 -8.25 -24.31
N LYS A 230 3.00 -7.34 -24.10
CA LYS A 230 3.00 -6.03 -24.79
C LYS A 230 4.20 -5.19 -24.33
N LEU A 231 4.54 -5.21 -23.04
CA LEU A 231 5.74 -4.53 -22.53
C LEU A 231 7.00 -5.08 -23.19
N SER A 232 7.17 -6.41 -23.29
CA SER A 232 8.31 -7.03 -23.97
C SER A 232 8.45 -6.55 -25.43
N ASN A 233 7.33 -6.47 -26.14
CA ASN A 233 7.32 -5.93 -27.50
C ASN A 233 7.74 -4.46 -27.55
N THR A 234 7.27 -3.64 -26.60
CA THR A 234 7.61 -2.21 -26.49
C THR A 234 9.11 -2.03 -26.19
N PHE A 235 9.69 -2.83 -25.30
CA PHE A 235 11.14 -2.83 -25.04
C PHE A 235 11.93 -3.12 -26.30
N LYS A 236 11.54 -4.13 -27.06
CA LYS A 236 12.20 -4.50 -28.32
C LYS A 236 12.10 -3.40 -29.37
N THR A 237 10.90 -2.82 -29.55
CA THR A 237 10.65 -1.84 -30.62
C THR A 237 11.23 -0.47 -30.31
N ASN A 238 11.05 0.03 -29.09
CA ASN A 238 11.39 1.41 -28.75
C ASN A 238 12.80 1.59 -28.19
N LYS A 239 13.38 0.53 -27.61
CA LYS A 239 14.66 0.60 -26.90
C LYS A 239 15.72 -0.35 -27.46
N ASN A 240 15.40 -1.19 -28.44
CA ASN A 240 16.28 -2.28 -28.92
C ASN A 240 16.74 -3.24 -27.81
N ILE A 241 15.96 -3.36 -26.74
CA ILE A 241 16.25 -4.26 -25.62
C ILE A 241 15.39 -5.52 -25.77
N SER A 242 16.05 -6.69 -25.81
CA SER A 242 15.36 -7.98 -25.86
C SER A 242 15.19 -8.55 -24.47
N ILE A 243 14.05 -8.32 -23.85
CA ILE A 243 13.69 -8.86 -22.54
C ILE A 243 12.40 -9.69 -22.63
N GLY A 244 12.42 -10.89 -22.08
CA GLY A 244 11.26 -11.80 -22.09
C GLY A 244 10.13 -11.35 -21.16
N SER A 245 8.89 -11.64 -21.54
CA SER A 245 7.71 -11.31 -20.73
C SER A 245 7.75 -11.95 -19.34
N THR A 246 8.35 -13.13 -19.18
CA THR A 246 8.55 -13.80 -17.90
C THR A 246 9.49 -13.00 -16.99
N THR A 247 10.61 -12.50 -17.54
CA THR A 247 11.56 -11.66 -16.78
C THR A 247 10.90 -10.35 -16.33
N LEU A 248 10.12 -9.72 -17.23
CA LEU A 248 9.37 -8.51 -16.89
C LEU A 248 8.36 -8.77 -15.74
N LYS A 249 7.63 -9.91 -15.82
CA LYS A 249 6.72 -10.30 -14.72
C LYS A 249 7.50 -10.49 -13.42
N THR A 250 8.65 -11.14 -13.45
CA THR A 250 9.51 -11.32 -12.28
C THR A 250 9.96 -9.96 -11.71
N TYR A 251 10.33 -8.99 -12.55
CA TYR A 251 10.69 -7.65 -12.07
C TYR A 251 9.50 -6.92 -11.44
N ILE A 252 8.30 -7.07 -12.01
CA ILE A 252 7.06 -6.54 -11.42
C ILE A 252 6.81 -7.17 -10.06
N ASP A 253 6.99 -8.49 -9.93
CA ASP A 253 6.84 -9.20 -8.65
C ASP A 253 7.84 -8.70 -7.60
N TYR A 254 9.09 -8.44 -7.98
CA TYR A 254 10.08 -7.84 -7.07
C TYR A 254 9.70 -6.43 -6.60
N CYS A 255 9.09 -5.62 -7.46
CA CYS A 255 8.58 -4.30 -7.09
C CYS A 255 7.37 -4.41 -6.13
N SER A 256 6.52 -5.40 -6.35
CA SER A 256 5.39 -5.70 -5.47
C SER A 256 5.84 -6.22 -4.10
N ASP A 257 6.85 -7.09 -4.09
CA ASP A 257 7.47 -7.60 -2.86
C ASP A 257 8.18 -6.49 -2.06
N ALA A 258 8.68 -5.45 -2.72
CA ALA A 258 9.22 -4.26 -2.08
C ALA A 258 8.13 -3.27 -1.62
N PHE A 259 6.85 -3.60 -1.80
CA PHE A 259 5.69 -2.73 -1.57
C PHE A 259 5.73 -1.40 -2.33
N LEU A 260 6.42 -1.34 -3.45
CA LEU A 260 6.47 -0.15 -4.29
C LEU A 260 5.19 -0.01 -5.13
N ILE A 261 4.68 -1.15 -5.60
CA ILE A 261 3.44 -1.26 -6.37
C ILE A 261 2.56 -2.39 -5.83
N GLU A 262 1.26 -2.27 -6.03
CA GLU A 262 0.28 -3.33 -5.77
C GLU A 262 -0.44 -3.73 -7.05
N GLU A 263 -0.68 -5.03 -7.21
CA GLU A 263 -1.43 -5.62 -8.32
C GLU A 263 -2.92 -5.62 -8.02
N ALA A 264 -3.72 -5.05 -8.90
CA ALA A 264 -5.18 -5.19 -8.91
C ALA A 264 -5.59 -6.15 -10.02
N LYS A 265 -6.19 -7.28 -9.62
CA LYS A 265 -6.65 -8.31 -10.54
C LYS A 265 -7.94 -7.87 -11.22
N ARG A 266 -8.16 -8.36 -12.44
CA ARG A 266 -9.44 -8.15 -13.11
C ARG A 266 -10.46 -9.22 -12.70
N TYR A 267 -11.66 -8.78 -12.39
CA TYR A 267 -12.77 -9.63 -11.97
C TYR A 267 -13.98 -9.45 -12.87
N ASP A 268 -14.41 -10.51 -13.55
CA ASP A 268 -15.66 -10.52 -14.30
C ASP A 268 -16.84 -10.54 -13.32
N VAL A 269 -17.51 -9.41 -13.18
CA VAL A 269 -18.57 -9.21 -12.20
C VAL A 269 -19.75 -10.15 -12.45
N LYS A 270 -20.15 -10.33 -13.73
CA LYS A 270 -21.25 -11.21 -14.12
C LYS A 270 -20.86 -12.68 -14.13
N GLY A 271 -19.65 -12.98 -14.67
CA GLY A 271 -19.13 -14.34 -14.73
C GLY A 271 -18.58 -14.86 -13.40
N ARG A 272 -18.43 -13.98 -12.39
CA ARG A 272 -17.91 -14.28 -11.05
C ARG A 272 -16.58 -15.02 -11.06
N LYS A 273 -15.65 -14.59 -11.92
CA LYS A 273 -14.32 -15.21 -12.10
C LYS A 273 -13.23 -14.19 -12.33
N TYR A 274 -12.03 -14.54 -11.92
CA TYR A 274 -10.84 -13.73 -12.20
C TYR A 274 -10.39 -13.88 -13.66
N ILE A 275 -9.85 -12.77 -14.19
CA ILE A 275 -9.22 -12.69 -15.51
C ILE A 275 -7.73 -12.52 -15.28
N SER A 276 -6.93 -13.44 -15.80
CA SER A 276 -5.51 -13.55 -15.48
C SER A 276 -4.63 -12.43 -16.05
N THR A 277 -5.02 -11.84 -17.18
CA THR A 277 -4.29 -10.77 -17.87
C THR A 277 -5.19 -9.99 -18.81
N PRO A 278 -4.93 -8.70 -19.08
CA PRO A 278 -3.99 -7.79 -18.39
C PRO A 278 -4.48 -7.35 -17.00
N MET A 279 -3.60 -6.79 -16.17
CA MET A 279 -3.90 -6.32 -14.82
C MET A 279 -3.57 -4.84 -14.68
N LYS A 280 -4.08 -4.17 -13.63
CA LYS A 280 -3.60 -2.83 -13.24
C LYS A 280 -2.58 -2.92 -12.12
N TYR A 281 -1.69 -1.95 -12.08
CA TYR A 281 -0.72 -1.77 -10.98
C TYR A 281 -0.83 -0.36 -10.46
N TYR A 282 -0.93 -0.24 -9.14
CA TYR A 282 -1.02 1.03 -8.42
C TYR A 282 0.23 1.23 -7.57
N PHE A 283 0.77 2.43 -7.60
CA PHE A 283 1.89 2.80 -6.74
C PHE A 283 1.40 3.03 -5.32
N THR A 284 2.13 2.53 -4.35
CA THR A 284 1.78 2.69 -2.92
C THR A 284 2.01 4.12 -2.43
N ASP A 285 2.85 4.90 -3.15
CA ASP A 285 3.06 6.33 -2.90
C ASP A 285 3.16 7.09 -4.22
N LEU A 286 2.36 8.16 -4.34
CA LEU A 286 2.30 8.96 -5.57
C LEU A 286 3.53 9.83 -5.76
N GLY A 287 4.16 10.31 -4.69
CA GLY A 287 5.40 11.09 -4.77
C GLY A 287 6.54 10.29 -5.37
N LEU A 288 6.69 9.02 -4.97
CA LEU A 288 7.67 8.11 -5.56
C LEU A 288 7.38 7.85 -7.04
N ARG A 289 6.11 7.63 -7.41
CA ARG A 289 5.71 7.48 -8.81
C ARG A 289 6.08 8.72 -9.62
N ASN A 290 5.79 9.90 -9.10
CA ASN A 290 6.06 11.15 -9.80
C ASN A 290 7.57 11.44 -9.93
N ALA A 291 8.36 11.11 -8.91
CA ALA A 291 9.81 11.23 -8.93
C ALA A 291 10.45 10.36 -10.03
N LEU A 292 9.95 9.15 -10.26
CA LEU A 292 10.39 8.23 -11.31
C LEU A 292 10.33 8.85 -12.72
N ILE A 293 9.33 9.65 -12.98
CA ILE A 293 9.13 10.32 -14.29
C ILE A 293 9.48 11.80 -14.24
N ASN A 294 10.27 12.22 -13.24
CA ASN A 294 10.70 13.61 -13.06
C ASN A 294 9.53 14.60 -13.00
N PHE A 295 8.41 14.23 -12.39
CA PHE A 295 7.20 15.05 -12.23
C PHE A 295 6.59 15.54 -13.55
N ARG A 296 6.82 14.86 -14.67
CA ARG A 296 6.34 15.30 -15.99
C ARG A 296 4.90 14.89 -16.20
N GLN A 297 4.33 13.90 -16.03
CA GLN A 297 2.97 13.47 -16.38
C GLN A 297 2.08 13.46 -15.12
N ILE A 298 1.62 14.61 -14.70
CA ILE A 298 0.69 14.74 -13.56
C ILE A 298 -0.75 14.73 -14.11
N GLU A 299 -1.19 13.57 -14.56
CA GLU A 299 -2.55 13.35 -15.02
C GLU A 299 -3.48 13.11 -13.81
N LYS A 300 -4.18 14.15 -13.39
CA LYS A 300 -5.00 14.16 -12.17
C LYS A 300 -5.99 12.99 -12.08
N THR A 301 -6.57 12.56 -13.20
CA THR A 301 -7.53 11.44 -13.25
C THR A 301 -6.89 10.14 -12.74
N HIS A 302 -5.75 9.76 -13.31
CA HIS A 302 -5.07 8.52 -12.93
C HIS A 302 -4.42 8.58 -11.54
N LEU A 303 -3.92 9.77 -11.14
CA LEU A 303 -3.40 9.96 -9.78
C LEU A 303 -4.52 9.84 -8.73
N MET A 304 -5.70 10.41 -9.02
CA MET A 304 -6.88 10.28 -8.18
C MET A 304 -7.33 8.81 -8.06
N GLU A 305 -7.40 8.08 -9.18
CA GLU A 305 -7.72 6.65 -9.19
C GLU A 305 -6.73 5.86 -8.31
N ASN A 306 -5.43 6.11 -8.45
CA ASN A 306 -4.42 5.47 -7.61
C ASN A 306 -4.56 5.83 -6.12
N ALA A 307 -4.85 7.10 -5.79
CA ALA A 307 -5.07 7.52 -4.41
C ALA A 307 -6.29 6.82 -3.80
N ILE A 308 -7.40 6.71 -4.55
CA ILE A 308 -8.60 5.96 -4.13
C ILE A 308 -8.27 4.49 -3.88
N TYR A 309 -7.52 3.85 -4.78
CA TYR A 309 -7.06 2.47 -4.58
C TYR A 309 -6.31 2.30 -3.26
N CYS A 310 -5.29 3.14 -3.01
CA CYS A 310 -4.50 3.09 -1.79
C CYS A 310 -5.36 3.31 -0.53
N GLU A 311 -6.32 4.23 -0.59
CA GLU A 311 -7.22 4.50 0.52
C GLU A 311 -8.14 3.30 0.81
N LEU A 312 -8.72 2.67 -0.22
CA LEU A 312 -9.53 1.45 -0.09
C LEU A 312 -8.73 0.30 0.54
N ARG A 313 -7.48 0.12 0.08
CA ARG A 313 -6.56 -0.88 0.66
C ARG A 313 -6.26 -0.58 2.13
N ARG A 314 -6.00 0.69 2.46
CA ARG A 314 -5.78 1.16 3.83
C ARG A 314 -6.99 0.91 4.73
N GLN A 315 -8.20 1.08 4.20
CA GLN A 315 -9.45 0.76 4.90
C GLN A 315 -9.69 -0.75 5.07
N GLY A 316 -8.85 -1.59 4.47
CA GLY A 316 -8.89 -3.05 4.60
C GLY A 316 -9.79 -3.75 3.59
N PHE A 317 -10.14 -3.08 2.50
CA PHE A 317 -10.83 -3.74 1.39
C PHE A 317 -9.85 -4.57 0.54
N ASN A 318 -10.30 -5.72 0.07
CA ASN A 318 -9.74 -6.36 -1.10
C ASN A 318 -10.30 -5.65 -2.33
N VAL A 319 -9.43 -5.19 -3.22
CA VAL A 319 -9.79 -4.33 -4.35
C VAL A 319 -9.35 -4.99 -5.65
N ASP A 320 -10.32 -5.21 -6.53
CA ASP A 320 -10.12 -5.75 -7.88
C ASP A 320 -10.64 -4.74 -8.91
N VAL A 321 -10.20 -4.84 -10.16
CA VAL A 321 -10.74 -4.08 -11.29
C VAL A 321 -11.92 -4.84 -11.87
N GLY A 322 -13.10 -4.22 -11.92
CA GLY A 322 -14.32 -4.86 -12.43
C GLY A 322 -14.38 -4.89 -13.94
N VAL A 323 -14.90 -6.00 -14.48
CA VAL A 323 -15.25 -6.14 -15.90
C VAL A 323 -16.71 -6.53 -16.02
N VAL A 324 -17.49 -5.72 -16.72
CA VAL A 324 -18.88 -6.00 -17.03
C VAL A 324 -19.03 -6.25 -18.54
N THR A 325 -19.30 -7.49 -18.91
CA THR A 325 -19.51 -7.85 -20.31
C THR A 325 -20.93 -7.49 -20.74
N VAL A 326 -21.05 -6.73 -21.83
CA VAL A 326 -22.30 -6.35 -22.46
C VAL A 326 -22.34 -6.92 -23.87
N ASN A 327 -23.41 -7.63 -24.19
CA ASN A 327 -23.70 -8.10 -25.54
C ASN A 327 -24.77 -7.18 -26.14
N GLY A 328 -24.62 -6.81 -27.39
CA GLY A 328 -25.56 -5.97 -28.11
C GLY A 328 -25.55 -6.29 -29.59
N LYS A 329 -26.42 -5.59 -30.35
CA LYS A 329 -26.37 -5.55 -31.81
C LYS A 329 -26.11 -4.12 -32.25
N ASP A 330 -25.28 -3.93 -33.25
CA ASP A 330 -25.06 -2.64 -33.88
C ASP A 330 -26.23 -2.24 -34.79
N GLU A 331 -26.15 -1.06 -35.39
CA GLU A 331 -27.17 -0.53 -36.31
C GLU A 331 -27.39 -1.43 -37.53
N ASN A 332 -26.42 -2.26 -37.89
CA ASN A 332 -26.47 -3.23 -38.99
C ASN A 332 -26.95 -4.62 -38.53
N GLY A 333 -27.39 -4.77 -37.28
CA GLY A 333 -27.85 -6.04 -36.72
C GLY A 333 -26.71 -7.02 -36.35
N THR A 334 -25.44 -6.64 -36.50
CA THR A 334 -24.28 -7.47 -36.14
C THR A 334 -24.11 -7.53 -34.62
N SER A 335 -24.03 -8.74 -34.10
CA SER A 335 -23.82 -8.93 -32.66
C SER A 335 -22.42 -8.47 -32.25
N TYR A 336 -22.31 -7.64 -31.19
CA TYR A 336 -21.08 -7.25 -30.61
C TYR A 336 -21.01 -7.64 -29.12
N ARG A 337 -19.78 -7.84 -28.65
CA ARG A 337 -19.46 -8.05 -27.25
C ARG A 337 -18.50 -6.94 -26.78
N LYS A 338 -18.94 -6.11 -25.85
CA LYS A 338 -18.15 -5.01 -25.28
C LYS A 338 -17.89 -5.30 -23.80
N GLN A 339 -16.66 -5.03 -23.34
CA GLN A 339 -16.31 -5.02 -21.93
C GLN A 339 -16.30 -3.58 -21.42
N LEU A 340 -17.09 -3.33 -20.37
CA LEU A 340 -17.06 -2.07 -19.63
C LEU A 340 -16.23 -2.31 -18.37
N GLU A 341 -15.42 -1.33 -18.01
CA GLU A 341 -14.63 -1.37 -16.80
C GLU A 341 -15.39 -0.75 -15.63
N VAL A 342 -15.21 -1.30 -14.45
CA VAL A 342 -15.53 -0.69 -13.16
C VAL A 342 -14.22 -0.54 -12.43
N ASP A 343 -13.86 0.68 -12.08
CA ASP A 343 -12.53 0.96 -11.54
C ASP A 343 -12.20 0.07 -10.35
N PHE A 344 -13.16 -0.09 -9.41
CA PHE A 344 -12.93 -0.91 -8.23
C PHE A 344 -14.12 -1.78 -7.86
N VAL A 345 -13.86 -3.05 -7.64
CA VAL A 345 -14.73 -4.03 -6.97
C VAL A 345 -14.14 -4.27 -5.58
N CYS A 346 -14.82 -3.76 -4.57
CA CYS A 346 -14.31 -3.73 -3.20
C CYS A 346 -15.03 -4.76 -2.33
N ASN A 347 -14.26 -5.59 -1.61
CA ASN A 347 -14.81 -6.59 -0.70
C ASN A 347 -14.13 -6.50 0.67
N LYS A 348 -14.93 -6.45 1.74
CA LYS A 348 -14.46 -6.46 3.13
C LYS A 348 -15.46 -7.19 4.02
N GLY A 349 -15.14 -8.42 4.41
CA GLY A 349 -16.10 -9.28 5.11
C GLY A 349 -17.36 -9.51 4.26
N SER A 350 -18.52 -9.17 4.81
CA SER A 350 -19.82 -9.24 4.10
C SER A 350 -20.12 -8.02 3.23
N ARG A 351 -19.36 -6.94 3.36
CA ARG A 351 -19.56 -5.71 2.58
C ARG A 351 -18.92 -5.84 1.22
N ARG A 352 -19.69 -5.55 0.18
CA ARG A 352 -19.23 -5.38 -1.20
C ARG A 352 -19.73 -4.05 -1.74
N CYS A 353 -18.90 -3.35 -2.51
CA CYS A 353 -19.30 -2.19 -3.28
C CYS A 353 -18.55 -2.09 -4.60
N TYR A 354 -19.14 -1.36 -5.54
CA TYR A 354 -18.58 -1.05 -6.84
C TYR A 354 -18.33 0.44 -6.92
N ILE A 355 -17.12 0.83 -7.27
CA ILE A 355 -16.71 2.23 -7.26
C ILE A 355 -16.19 2.62 -8.64
N GLN A 356 -16.64 3.78 -9.12
CA GLN A 356 -16.13 4.46 -10.29
C GLN A 356 -15.54 5.79 -9.86
N SER A 357 -14.40 6.18 -10.43
CA SER A 357 -13.76 7.46 -10.19
C SER A 357 -13.91 8.39 -11.39
N SER A 358 -14.29 9.63 -11.15
CA SER A 358 -14.37 10.65 -12.20
C SER A 358 -13.82 11.98 -11.69
N LEU A 359 -12.94 12.61 -12.47
CA LEU A 359 -12.35 13.90 -12.05
C LEU A 359 -13.41 14.99 -11.96
N SER A 360 -14.36 15.00 -12.91
CA SER A 360 -15.50 15.93 -12.94
C SER A 360 -16.67 15.35 -13.71
N LEU A 361 -17.86 15.88 -13.47
CA LEU A 361 -19.11 15.47 -14.12
C LEU A 361 -19.82 16.68 -14.75
N PRO A 362 -19.24 17.32 -15.79
CA PRO A 362 -19.71 18.60 -16.32
C PRO A 362 -21.02 18.54 -17.09
N SER A 363 -21.46 17.35 -17.49
CA SER A 363 -22.70 17.16 -18.28
C SER A 363 -23.41 15.86 -17.96
N GLN A 364 -24.69 15.80 -18.29
CA GLN A 364 -25.49 14.58 -18.15
C GLN A 364 -24.92 13.42 -18.96
N ASP A 365 -24.41 13.67 -20.17
CA ASP A 365 -23.78 12.63 -21.01
C ASP A 365 -22.54 12.05 -20.35
N LYS A 366 -21.73 12.89 -19.66
CA LYS A 366 -20.56 12.42 -18.91
C LYS A 366 -20.99 11.56 -17.72
N ILE A 367 -22.01 11.97 -16.98
CA ILE A 367 -22.59 11.17 -15.90
C ILE A 367 -23.04 9.81 -16.43
N GLU A 368 -23.83 9.79 -17.52
CA GLU A 368 -24.32 8.55 -18.14
C GLU A 368 -23.16 7.62 -18.58
N GLN A 369 -22.10 8.19 -19.11
CA GLN A 369 -20.90 7.45 -19.49
C GLN A 369 -20.26 6.77 -18.28
N GLU A 370 -20.04 7.51 -17.19
CA GLU A 370 -19.36 7.01 -15.98
C GLU A 370 -20.21 5.96 -15.25
N ILE A 371 -21.51 6.12 -15.16
CA ILE A 371 -22.38 5.18 -14.46
C ILE A 371 -22.82 3.99 -15.31
N ASN A 372 -22.53 3.98 -16.62
CA ASN A 372 -23.01 2.92 -17.53
C ASN A 372 -22.54 1.52 -17.10
N SER A 373 -21.28 1.39 -16.65
CA SER A 373 -20.77 0.11 -16.15
C SER A 373 -21.50 -0.34 -14.89
N LEU A 374 -21.72 0.61 -13.95
CA LEU A 374 -22.41 0.36 -12.68
C LEU A 374 -23.90 -0.01 -12.86
N ARG A 375 -24.60 0.64 -13.78
CA ARG A 375 -26.01 0.33 -14.11
C ARG A 375 -26.20 -1.07 -14.71
N ARG A 376 -25.15 -1.64 -15.30
CA ARG A 376 -25.20 -2.98 -15.91
C ARG A 376 -24.94 -4.10 -14.92
N ILE A 377 -24.63 -3.77 -13.67
CA ILE A 377 -24.49 -4.73 -12.59
C ILE A 377 -25.88 -4.97 -12.00
N ASP A 378 -26.31 -6.22 -12.02
CA ASP A 378 -27.65 -6.63 -11.56
C ASP A 378 -27.50 -7.41 -10.23
N ASP A 379 -27.11 -6.67 -9.18
CA ASP A 379 -27.07 -7.17 -7.80
C ASP A 379 -27.40 -6.04 -6.81
N GLY A 380 -27.59 -6.40 -5.54
CA GLY A 380 -28.00 -5.48 -4.49
C GLY A 380 -26.86 -4.75 -3.77
N PHE A 381 -25.63 -4.84 -4.29
CA PHE A 381 -24.48 -4.18 -3.63
C PHE A 381 -24.40 -2.70 -3.95
N GLU A 382 -23.75 -1.96 -3.06
CA GLU A 382 -23.60 -0.52 -3.15
C GLU A 382 -22.79 -0.10 -4.38
N ARG A 383 -23.24 0.97 -5.06
CA ARG A 383 -22.59 1.55 -6.23
C ARG A 383 -22.27 3.00 -5.93
N ILE A 384 -21.03 3.38 -6.12
CA ILE A 384 -20.49 4.68 -5.72
C ILE A 384 -19.75 5.31 -6.89
N VAL A 385 -19.97 6.60 -7.11
CA VAL A 385 -19.14 7.43 -7.99
C VAL A 385 -18.41 8.44 -7.12
N ILE A 386 -17.08 8.38 -7.11
CA ILE A 386 -16.24 9.36 -6.41
C ILE A 386 -15.83 10.44 -7.40
N VAL A 387 -16.19 11.68 -7.09
CA VAL A 387 -15.96 12.85 -7.96
C VAL A 387 -14.84 13.70 -7.40
N GLY A 388 -13.90 14.12 -8.25
CA GLY A 388 -12.72 14.91 -7.88
C GLY A 388 -12.99 16.36 -7.47
N GLU A 389 -14.26 16.75 -7.45
CA GLU A 389 -14.73 18.08 -7.08
C GLU A 389 -15.50 18.03 -5.75
N SER A 390 -15.61 19.19 -5.10
CA SER A 390 -16.48 19.33 -3.92
C SER A 390 -17.94 19.23 -4.35
N LEU A 391 -18.66 18.29 -3.77
CA LEU A 391 -20.10 18.14 -3.95
C LEU A 391 -20.75 17.62 -2.67
N ILE A 392 -22.04 17.88 -2.52
CA ILE A 392 -22.83 17.30 -1.44
C ILE A 392 -23.21 15.87 -1.86
N SER A 393 -22.87 14.91 -1.01
CA SER A 393 -23.16 13.49 -1.27
C SER A 393 -24.67 13.27 -1.47
N ASN A 394 -25.03 12.64 -2.60
CA ASN A 394 -26.44 12.37 -2.96
C ASN A 394 -26.54 11.02 -3.69
N ARG A 395 -27.78 10.50 -3.80
CA ARG A 395 -28.07 9.30 -4.58
C ARG A 395 -28.97 9.64 -5.77
N ASP A 396 -28.65 9.04 -6.92
CA ASP A 396 -29.51 9.15 -8.10
C ASP A 396 -30.78 8.27 -7.97
N ALA A 397 -31.65 8.34 -8.97
CA ALA A 397 -32.88 7.55 -9.04
C ALA A 397 -32.61 6.01 -9.09
N ASN A 398 -31.39 5.58 -9.41
CA ASN A 398 -30.98 4.17 -9.45
C ASN A 398 -30.26 3.74 -8.16
N GLY A 399 -30.20 4.60 -7.14
CA GLY A 399 -29.56 4.35 -5.87
C GLY A 399 -28.02 4.44 -5.90
N ILE A 400 -27.42 4.95 -7.00
CA ILE A 400 -25.97 5.17 -7.10
C ILE A 400 -25.61 6.38 -6.24
N LEU A 401 -24.66 6.19 -5.31
CA LEU A 401 -24.15 7.25 -4.44
C LEU A 401 -23.08 8.07 -5.19
N PHE A 402 -23.27 9.37 -5.25
CA PHE A 402 -22.23 10.32 -5.68
C PHE A 402 -21.64 10.98 -4.44
N MET A 403 -20.31 10.98 -4.32
CA MET A 403 -19.61 11.60 -3.20
C MET A 403 -18.36 12.31 -3.65
N SER A 404 -17.99 13.35 -2.91
CA SER A 404 -16.74 14.08 -3.13
C SER A 404 -15.51 13.22 -2.81
N ILE A 405 -14.43 13.45 -3.54
CA ILE A 405 -13.11 12.85 -3.21
C ILE A 405 -12.69 13.23 -1.79
N TYR A 406 -13.01 14.44 -1.32
CA TYR A 406 -12.67 14.90 0.01
C TYR A 406 -13.43 14.13 1.09
N ASP A 407 -14.73 13.91 0.90
CA ASP A 407 -15.54 13.11 1.82
C ASP A 407 -15.01 11.68 1.91
N PHE A 408 -14.66 11.11 0.76
CA PHE A 408 -14.09 9.76 0.70
C PHE A 408 -12.72 9.64 1.37
N MET A 409 -11.81 10.60 1.11
CA MET A 409 -10.42 10.53 1.58
C MET A 409 -10.26 10.94 3.06
N LEU A 410 -11.22 11.69 3.61
CA LEU A 410 -11.18 12.15 5.01
C LEU A 410 -11.95 11.26 5.95
N ASN A 411 -12.86 10.41 5.44
CA ASN A 411 -13.69 9.52 6.24
C ASN A 411 -13.54 8.06 5.78
N ASP A 412 -13.86 7.14 6.66
CA ASP A 412 -13.97 5.72 6.28
C ASP A 412 -15.32 5.48 5.57
N LEU A 413 -15.31 4.60 4.54
CA LEU A 413 -16.51 4.11 3.86
C LEU A 413 -17.38 3.28 4.80
#